data_2ee218b030cddfd9f57a0e824efd9032
#
_entry.id   2ee218b030cddfd9f57a0e824efd9032
#
_cell.length_a   1.000
_cell.length_b   1.000
_cell.length_c   1.000
_cell.angle_alpha   90.00
_cell.angle_beta   90.00
_cell.angle_gamma   90.00
#
_symmetry.space_group_name_H-M   'P 1'
#
loop_
_entity.id
_entity.type
_entity.pdbx_description
1 polymer ?
#
loop_
_entity_poly.entity_id
_entity_poly.type
_entity_poly.pdbx_seq_one_letter_code
_entity_poly.pdbx_strand_id
1 'polypeptide(L)'
;EQSCVPKNEKTLIYDIMKISRICQPLAGTILVGAACLSCAKKEARKPYNILFIMTDDHTAQMMSCYDTRYMETPNLDRIARDGVRFTNSFVANSLSGPSRACMITGKHSCGNLFYDNTTCVFDNTQQTFPKLLRKAGYETAVIGKWHLESLPTGFDYWQIVPGQGEYYNPGFITMDNDTIVKQGYLTNIITDDAIDWMENGRDRDKPFCLLVHHKAIHRNWMADTTHLNLYEDRTIPVPETFYDDYEGRPAAAAQEMSIDKDMDLVYDLKLFGTGMDSRLMGSYMYNVDRMKPDERAAWDRFYGKIADDFMERGLSGKELAEWKFDRYMK
;
A
#
# COMPACT_ATOMS: atom_id res chain seq x y z
N GLU A 1 6.84 -32.81 23.03
CA GLU A 1 6.00 -32.76 24.25
C GLU A 1 6.84 -32.47 25.48
N GLN A 2 6.99 -31.22 25.85
CA GLN A 2 7.29 -30.80 27.23
C GLN A 2 6.82 -29.36 27.38
N SER A 3 5.75 -29.20 28.15
CA SER A 3 5.16 -27.93 28.53
C SER A 3 6.06 -27.22 29.55
N CYS A 4 6.60 -26.05 29.21
CA CYS A 4 7.18 -25.13 30.20
C CYS A 4 6.10 -24.22 30.79
N VAL A 5 5.65 -24.52 31.98
CA VAL A 5 4.91 -23.60 32.85
C VAL A 5 5.86 -23.14 33.95
N PRO A 6 6.04 -21.84 34.22
CA PRO A 6 6.95 -21.35 35.24
C PRO A 6 6.41 -21.67 36.64
N LYS A 7 7.27 -22.24 37.47
CA LYS A 7 6.98 -22.74 38.85
C LYS A 7 6.78 -21.65 39.94
N ASN A 8 6.59 -20.39 39.60
CA ASN A 8 6.67 -19.32 40.62
C ASN A 8 5.35 -18.79 41.20
N GLU A 9 4.19 -19.16 40.65
CA GLU A 9 2.93 -18.65 41.22
C GLU A 9 2.37 -19.44 42.39
N LYS A 10 2.70 -20.72 42.50
CA LYS A 10 2.20 -21.55 43.60
C LYS A 10 2.89 -21.30 44.94
N THR A 11 4.11 -20.79 44.92
CA THR A 11 4.87 -20.51 46.14
C THR A 11 4.39 -19.24 46.84
N LEU A 12 3.98 -18.23 46.04
CA LEU A 12 3.51 -16.94 46.57
C LEU A 12 2.16 -17.07 47.27
N ILE A 13 1.27 -17.94 46.80
CA ILE A 13 -0.05 -18.18 47.43
C ILE A 13 0.08 -18.94 48.77
N TYR A 14 1.06 -19.84 48.86
CA TYR A 14 1.29 -20.61 50.08
C TYR A 14 1.89 -19.77 51.24
N ASP A 15 2.71 -18.78 50.90
CA ASP A 15 3.29 -17.89 51.92
C ASP A 15 2.29 -16.84 52.44
N ILE A 16 1.33 -16.41 51.62
CA ILE A 16 0.24 -15.51 52.02
C ILE A 16 -0.72 -16.22 53.01
N MET A 17 -0.94 -17.52 52.84
CA MET A 17 -1.80 -18.31 53.74
C MET A 17 -1.15 -18.64 55.08
N LYS A 18 0.18 -18.58 55.22
CA LYS A 18 0.87 -18.80 56.49
C LYS A 18 0.90 -17.59 57.43
N ILE A 19 0.82 -16.38 56.86
CA ILE A 19 0.81 -15.13 57.65
C ILE A 19 -0.53 -14.89 58.34
N SER A 20 -1.62 -15.52 57.88
CA SER A 20 -2.97 -15.34 58.43
C SER A 20 -3.24 -16.07 59.75
N ARG A 21 -2.29 -16.86 60.29
CA ARG A 21 -2.49 -17.65 61.54
C ARG A 21 -1.82 -17.09 62.78
N ILE A 22 -1.17 -15.92 62.72
CA ILE A 22 -0.35 -15.42 63.88
C ILE A 22 -0.85 -14.06 64.40
N CYS A 23 -1.85 -13.42 63.89
CA CYS A 23 -2.34 -12.15 64.46
C CYS A 23 -3.77 -12.27 64.97
N GLN A 24 -3.91 -12.11 66.29
CA GLN A 24 -5.18 -12.02 67.03
C GLN A 24 -5.97 -10.74 66.73
N PRO A 25 -7.27 -10.67 67.01
CA PRO A 25 -8.26 -9.88 66.34
C PRO A 25 -8.44 -8.46 66.90
N LEU A 26 -7.50 -7.55 66.68
CA LEU A 26 -7.73 -6.12 66.89
C LEU A 26 -7.12 -5.18 65.82
N ALA A 27 -6.48 -5.71 64.78
CA ALA A 27 -5.94 -4.94 63.67
C ALA A 27 -6.68 -5.18 62.34
N GLY A 28 -7.73 -6.00 62.33
CA GLY A 28 -8.42 -6.48 61.12
C GLY A 28 -9.22 -5.44 60.36
N THR A 29 -9.62 -4.34 60.99
CA THR A 29 -10.51 -3.36 60.35
C THR A 29 -9.77 -2.29 59.56
N ILE A 30 -8.48 -2.05 59.86
CA ILE A 30 -7.69 -1.03 59.20
C ILE A 30 -6.95 -1.59 57.95
N LEU A 31 -6.55 -2.88 58.01
CA LEU A 31 -5.85 -3.49 56.84
C LEU A 31 -6.77 -3.86 55.67
N VAL A 32 -8.05 -4.16 55.90
CA VAL A 32 -9.02 -4.43 54.86
C VAL A 32 -9.37 -3.13 54.10
N GLY A 33 -9.40 -2.00 54.79
CA GLY A 33 -9.60 -0.68 54.18
C GLY A 33 -8.45 -0.24 53.27
N ALA A 34 -7.21 -0.59 53.60
CA ALA A 34 -6.03 -0.23 52.83
C ALA A 34 -5.83 -1.13 51.60
N ALA A 35 -6.26 -2.39 51.63
CA ALA A 35 -6.22 -3.29 50.49
C ALA A 35 -7.25 -2.95 49.40
N CYS A 36 -8.39 -2.35 49.78
CA CYS A 36 -9.39 -1.88 48.81
C CYS A 36 -9.05 -0.57 48.11
N LEU A 37 -8.12 0.22 48.66
CA LEU A 37 -7.68 1.48 48.06
C LEU A 37 -6.54 1.31 47.04
N SER A 38 -5.96 0.10 46.91
CA SER A 38 -4.87 -0.18 45.97
C SER A 38 -5.33 -0.70 44.61
N CYS A 39 -6.64 -0.80 44.32
CA CYS A 39 -7.16 -0.87 42.98
C CYS A 39 -7.24 0.55 42.40
N ALA A 40 -6.09 1.22 42.26
CA ALA A 40 -6.00 2.33 41.34
C ALA A 40 -6.46 1.80 39.98
N LYS A 41 -7.63 2.23 39.52
CA LYS A 41 -8.08 1.98 38.15
C LYS A 41 -6.92 2.40 37.27
N LYS A 42 -6.17 1.40 36.73
CA LYS A 42 -5.20 1.66 35.71
C LYS A 42 -5.98 2.41 34.63
N GLU A 43 -5.75 3.70 34.46
CA GLU A 43 -6.43 4.46 33.43
C GLU A 43 -6.33 3.65 32.14
N ALA A 44 -7.48 3.26 31.62
CA ALA A 44 -7.52 2.52 30.37
C ALA A 44 -6.82 3.39 29.33
N ARG A 45 -5.68 2.95 28.84
CA ARG A 45 -4.95 3.68 27.79
C ARG A 45 -5.93 3.90 26.63
N LYS A 46 -6.05 5.13 26.18
CA LYS A 46 -6.83 5.41 24.97
C LYS A 46 -6.28 4.52 23.85
N PRO A 47 -7.14 3.83 23.11
CA PRO A 47 -6.70 3.03 21.97
C PRO A 47 -6.00 3.93 20.95
N TYR A 48 -4.97 3.39 20.26
CA TYR A 48 -4.26 4.11 19.22
C TYR A 48 -5.11 4.21 17.95
N ASN A 49 -4.99 5.30 17.22
CA ASN A 49 -5.46 5.39 15.85
C ASN A 49 -4.59 4.52 14.93
N ILE A 50 -5.18 3.97 13.90
CA ILE A 50 -4.52 3.13 12.91
C ILE A 50 -4.65 3.82 11.55
N LEU A 51 -3.53 4.25 10.98
CA LEU A 51 -3.43 4.71 9.61
C LEU A 51 -2.63 3.67 8.82
N PHE A 52 -3.28 3.01 7.88
CA PHE A 52 -2.67 2.01 7.01
C PHE A 52 -2.54 2.59 5.60
N ILE A 53 -1.31 2.84 5.16
CA ILE A 53 -1.02 3.35 3.81
C ILE A 53 -0.45 2.21 2.99
N MET A 54 -1.04 1.96 1.82
CA MET A 54 -0.59 0.95 0.88
C MET A 54 -0.34 1.56 -0.50
N THR A 55 0.80 1.23 -1.07
CA THR A 55 1.14 1.49 -2.47
C THR A 55 1.05 0.19 -3.28
N ASP A 56 0.91 0.28 -4.59
CA ASP A 56 0.74 -0.87 -5.47
C ASP A 56 2.00 -1.09 -6.33
N ASP A 57 2.49 -2.33 -6.39
CA ASP A 57 3.71 -2.73 -7.11
C ASP A 57 4.97 -1.93 -6.72
N HIS A 58 5.06 -1.51 -5.47
CA HIS A 58 6.16 -0.68 -4.96
C HIS A 58 7.30 -1.57 -4.42
N THR A 59 8.39 -1.63 -5.15
CA THR A 59 9.57 -2.38 -4.72
C THR A 59 10.32 -1.67 -3.58
N ALA A 60 10.93 -2.46 -2.69
CA ALA A 60 11.72 -1.93 -1.57
C ALA A 60 12.89 -1.05 -2.02
N GLN A 61 13.52 -1.35 -3.17
CA GLN A 61 14.63 -0.56 -3.71
C GLN A 61 14.25 0.89 -4.07
N MET A 62 12.95 1.19 -4.26
CA MET A 62 12.45 2.54 -4.53
C MET A 62 12.08 3.32 -3.26
N MET A 63 12.49 2.85 -2.10
CA MET A 63 12.38 3.57 -0.82
C MET A 63 13.77 3.76 -0.23
N SER A 64 14.21 5.01 -0.06
CA SER A 64 15.60 5.32 0.36
C SER A 64 15.97 4.78 1.74
N CYS A 65 15.00 4.46 2.59
CA CYS A 65 15.25 3.74 3.84
C CYS A 65 15.73 2.28 3.63
N TYR A 66 15.56 1.70 2.45
CA TYR A 66 16.06 0.38 2.08
C TYR A 66 17.25 0.44 1.12
N ASP A 67 17.21 1.37 0.15
CA ASP A 67 18.25 1.51 -0.87
C ASP A 67 18.38 2.97 -1.31
N THR A 68 19.55 3.57 -1.11
CA THR A 68 19.81 4.98 -1.42
C THR A 68 20.27 5.24 -2.84
N ARG A 69 20.42 4.20 -3.68
CA ARG A 69 20.98 4.32 -5.04
C ARG A 69 20.03 4.99 -6.03
N TYR A 70 18.72 4.81 -5.86
CA TYR A 70 17.74 5.14 -6.88
C TYR A 70 16.93 6.39 -6.55
N MET A 71 16.22 6.41 -5.45
CA MET A 71 15.26 7.45 -5.09
C MET A 71 15.56 8.07 -3.73
N GLU A 72 15.03 9.26 -3.50
CA GLU A 72 14.98 9.90 -2.18
C GLU A 72 13.52 9.96 -1.72
N THR A 73 13.23 9.30 -0.61
CA THR A 73 11.88 9.22 -0.04
C THR A 73 11.87 9.72 1.42
N PRO A 74 12.19 11.00 1.67
CA PRO A 74 12.47 11.51 3.02
C PRO A 74 11.31 11.36 3.99
N ASN A 75 10.07 11.39 3.52
CA ASN A 75 8.89 11.20 4.36
C ASN A 75 8.68 9.74 4.75
N LEU A 76 8.97 8.78 3.87
CA LEU A 76 8.98 7.35 4.20
C LEU A 76 10.16 7.01 5.13
N ASP A 77 11.33 7.61 4.90
CA ASP A 77 12.51 7.45 5.75
C ASP A 77 12.25 7.95 7.18
N ARG A 78 11.45 9.01 7.34
CA ARG A 78 11.02 9.47 8.66
C ARG A 78 10.20 8.41 9.40
N ILE A 79 9.26 7.74 8.71
CA ILE A 79 8.49 6.65 9.30
C ILE A 79 9.41 5.48 9.70
N ALA A 80 10.36 5.13 8.83
CA ALA A 80 11.32 4.06 9.10
C ALA A 80 12.26 4.39 10.27
N ARG A 81 12.68 5.64 10.42
CA ARG A 81 13.56 6.10 11.48
C ARG A 81 12.85 6.16 12.84
N ASP A 82 11.62 6.66 12.84
CA ASP A 82 10.87 6.93 14.09
C ASP A 82 10.04 5.70 14.52
N GLY A 83 9.97 4.66 13.68
CA GLY A 83 9.21 3.43 13.88
C GLY A 83 10.04 2.16 13.73
N VAL A 84 9.50 1.19 13.00
CA VAL A 84 10.14 -0.11 12.72
C VAL A 84 10.19 -0.36 11.22
N ARG A 85 11.37 -0.72 10.73
CA ARG A 85 11.58 -1.17 9.35
C ARG A 85 11.73 -2.69 9.31
N PHE A 86 10.88 -3.37 8.56
CA PHE A 86 10.96 -4.80 8.33
C PHE A 86 11.92 -5.09 7.17
N THR A 87 12.96 -5.87 7.42
CA THR A 87 13.96 -6.27 6.41
C THR A 87 13.60 -7.57 5.71
N ASN A 88 12.71 -8.36 6.30
CA ASN A 88 12.20 -9.60 5.74
C ASN A 88 10.68 -9.60 5.85
N SER A 89 10.02 -9.28 4.72
CA SER A 89 8.57 -9.30 4.61
C SER A 89 8.17 -10.02 3.32
N PHE A 90 7.16 -10.87 3.40
CA PHE A 90 6.76 -11.74 2.29
C PHE A 90 5.26 -11.60 2.05
N VAL A 91 4.87 -11.61 0.78
CA VAL A 91 3.45 -11.62 0.41
C VAL A 91 2.94 -13.06 0.28
N ALA A 92 1.72 -13.28 0.73
CA ALA A 92 1.08 -14.60 0.62
C ALA A 92 0.61 -14.92 -0.80
N ASN A 93 0.26 -13.88 -1.57
CA ASN A 93 -0.08 -13.94 -2.99
C ASN A 93 0.31 -12.60 -3.61
N SER A 94 1.11 -12.61 -4.66
CA SER A 94 1.71 -11.40 -5.26
C SER A 94 0.81 -10.68 -6.28
N LEU A 95 -0.41 -11.14 -6.51
CA LEU A 95 -1.41 -10.44 -7.31
C LEU A 95 -2.16 -9.41 -6.46
N SER A 96 -2.50 -8.26 -7.05
CA SER A 96 -3.11 -7.11 -6.37
C SER A 96 -4.35 -7.45 -5.53
N GLY A 97 -5.40 -8.00 -6.14
CA GLY A 97 -6.64 -8.36 -5.44
C GLY A 97 -6.44 -9.44 -4.38
N PRO A 98 -5.83 -10.60 -4.71
CA PRO A 98 -5.51 -11.66 -3.75
C PRO A 98 -4.65 -11.19 -2.57
N SER A 99 -3.64 -10.34 -2.81
CA SER A 99 -2.83 -9.74 -1.76
C SER A 99 -3.69 -8.91 -0.78
N ARG A 100 -4.59 -8.07 -1.32
CA ARG A 100 -5.53 -7.26 -0.53
C ARG A 100 -6.48 -8.13 0.28
N ALA A 101 -7.02 -9.20 -0.32
CA ALA A 101 -7.87 -10.17 0.38
C ALA A 101 -7.11 -10.89 1.50
N CYS A 102 -5.87 -11.33 1.26
CA CYS A 102 -5.03 -11.93 2.30
C CYS A 102 -4.78 -10.95 3.46
N MET A 103 -4.49 -9.71 3.15
CA MET A 103 -4.20 -8.67 4.13
C MET A 103 -5.41 -8.37 5.02
N ILE A 104 -6.59 -8.13 4.45
CA ILE A 104 -7.77 -7.75 5.25
C ILE A 104 -8.35 -8.93 6.03
N THR A 105 -8.17 -10.18 5.57
CA THR A 105 -8.68 -11.38 6.23
C THR A 105 -7.70 -12.02 7.19
N GLY A 106 -6.38 -11.77 7.03
CA GLY A 106 -5.32 -12.50 7.72
C GLY A 106 -5.21 -13.97 7.28
N LYS A 107 -5.74 -14.32 6.10
CA LYS A 107 -5.74 -15.68 5.57
C LYS A 107 -5.02 -15.73 4.23
N HIS A 108 -4.32 -16.84 3.94
CA HIS A 108 -3.84 -17.13 2.59
C HIS A 108 -5.00 -17.29 1.60
N SER A 109 -4.74 -17.17 0.29
CA SER A 109 -5.76 -17.29 -0.76
C SER A 109 -6.55 -18.61 -0.69
N CYS A 110 -5.94 -19.71 -0.28
CA CYS A 110 -6.64 -20.99 -0.06
C CYS A 110 -7.66 -20.93 1.11
N GLY A 111 -7.50 -20.00 2.04
CA GLY A 111 -8.40 -19.83 3.18
C GLY A 111 -9.43 -18.72 3.00
N ASN A 112 -9.16 -17.72 2.14
CA ASN A 112 -10.10 -16.66 1.80
C ASN A 112 -10.80 -16.84 0.45
N LEU A 113 -10.36 -17.84 -0.35
CA LEU A 113 -10.90 -18.25 -1.64
C LEU A 113 -10.83 -17.18 -2.74
N PHE A 114 -9.90 -16.25 -2.63
CA PHE A 114 -9.66 -15.22 -3.64
C PHE A 114 -8.28 -15.42 -4.26
N TYR A 115 -8.22 -15.98 -5.46
CA TYR A 115 -6.99 -16.50 -6.06
C TYR A 115 -6.40 -15.62 -7.16
N ASP A 116 -7.24 -14.90 -7.90
CA ASP A 116 -6.84 -14.15 -9.08
C ASP A 116 -7.69 -12.86 -9.25
N ASN A 117 -7.28 -12.00 -10.20
CA ASN A 117 -7.94 -10.72 -10.48
C ASN A 117 -9.03 -10.82 -11.57
N THR A 118 -9.31 -12.01 -12.13
CA THR A 118 -10.13 -12.13 -13.35
C THR A 118 -11.38 -12.98 -13.15
N THR A 119 -11.29 -14.02 -12.34
CA THR A 119 -12.38 -14.99 -12.15
C THR A 119 -12.97 -14.96 -10.75
N CYS A 120 -12.25 -14.41 -9.78
CA CYS A 120 -12.65 -14.39 -8.38
C CYS A 120 -13.38 -13.09 -8.00
N VAL A 121 -14.44 -13.25 -7.20
CA VAL A 121 -15.10 -12.16 -6.48
C VAL A 121 -14.91 -12.41 -4.99
N PHE A 122 -14.42 -11.42 -4.27
CA PHE A 122 -14.19 -11.57 -2.83
C PHE A 122 -15.54 -11.70 -2.08
N ASP A 123 -15.65 -12.78 -1.31
CA ASP A 123 -16.77 -12.96 -0.39
C ASP A 123 -16.65 -11.96 0.77
N ASN A 124 -17.34 -10.84 0.64
CA ASN A 124 -17.34 -9.75 1.61
C ASN A 124 -18.09 -10.07 2.91
N THR A 125 -18.70 -11.26 3.06
CA THR A 125 -19.27 -11.73 4.33
C THR A 125 -18.23 -12.25 5.29
N GLN A 126 -17.05 -12.64 4.79
CA GLN A 126 -15.95 -13.13 5.61
C GLN A 126 -15.56 -12.13 6.70
N GLN A 127 -14.99 -12.68 7.78
CA GLN A 127 -14.39 -11.84 8.83
C GLN A 127 -13.13 -11.16 8.32
N THR A 128 -13.07 -9.85 8.53
CA THR A 128 -11.92 -9.00 8.18
C THR A 128 -11.51 -8.17 9.40
N PHE A 129 -10.24 -7.71 9.44
CA PHE A 129 -9.80 -6.92 10.59
C PHE A 129 -10.58 -5.57 10.72
N PRO A 130 -11.01 -4.88 9.66
CA PRO A 130 -11.87 -3.71 9.82
C PRO A 130 -13.19 -4.01 10.53
N LYS A 131 -13.84 -5.14 10.21
CA LYS A 131 -15.06 -5.59 10.93
C LYS A 131 -14.81 -5.83 12.42
N LEU A 132 -13.64 -6.39 12.78
CA LEU A 132 -13.28 -6.60 14.17
C LEU A 132 -13.00 -5.30 14.90
N LEU A 133 -12.27 -4.37 14.27
CA LEU A 133 -11.98 -3.06 14.84
C LEU A 133 -13.26 -2.24 15.03
N ARG A 134 -14.17 -2.27 14.04
CA ARG A 134 -15.48 -1.62 14.18
C ARG A 134 -16.28 -2.15 15.37
N LYS A 135 -16.28 -3.48 15.58
CA LYS A 135 -16.88 -4.10 16.78
C LYS A 135 -16.21 -3.68 18.08
N ALA A 136 -14.92 -3.36 18.03
CA ALA A 136 -14.16 -2.86 19.18
C ALA A 136 -14.30 -1.35 19.40
N GLY A 137 -15.17 -0.66 18.65
CA GLY A 137 -15.49 0.75 18.82
C GLY A 137 -14.65 1.71 18.00
N TYR A 138 -13.83 1.20 17.04
CA TYR A 138 -13.15 2.05 16.08
C TYR A 138 -14.12 2.55 15.01
N GLU A 139 -13.92 3.76 14.56
CA GLU A 139 -14.47 4.23 13.29
C GLU A 139 -13.54 3.80 12.16
N THR A 140 -14.10 3.16 11.13
CA THR A 140 -13.33 2.48 10.09
C THR A 140 -13.59 3.10 8.72
N ALA A 141 -12.53 3.35 7.95
CA ALA A 141 -12.65 3.87 6.60
C ALA A 141 -11.67 3.23 5.63
N VAL A 142 -12.02 3.22 4.33
CA VAL A 142 -11.10 2.89 3.22
C VAL A 142 -11.28 3.87 2.07
N ILE A 143 -10.16 4.41 1.58
CA ILE A 143 -10.11 5.38 0.48
C ILE A 143 -9.09 4.93 -0.56
N GLY A 144 -9.50 4.88 -1.84
CA GLY A 144 -8.65 4.56 -2.97
C GLY A 144 -8.85 3.17 -3.57
N LYS A 145 -7.78 2.49 -3.99
CA LYS A 145 -7.87 1.22 -4.71
C LYS A 145 -8.35 0.08 -3.83
N TRP A 146 -9.49 -0.51 -4.17
CA TRP A 146 -10.06 -1.67 -3.47
C TRP A 146 -9.75 -3.00 -4.17
N HIS A 147 -10.13 -3.13 -5.42
CA HIS A 147 -9.79 -4.23 -6.34
C HIS A 147 -10.12 -5.64 -5.79
N LEU A 148 -11.29 -5.80 -5.18
CA LEU A 148 -11.78 -7.08 -4.68
C LEU A 148 -13.06 -7.56 -5.39
N GLU A 149 -13.47 -6.88 -6.47
CA GLU A 149 -14.65 -7.19 -7.29
C GLU A 149 -15.98 -7.24 -6.49
N SER A 150 -15.95 -6.84 -5.23
CA SER A 150 -17.11 -6.67 -4.35
C SER A 150 -16.99 -5.35 -3.58
N LEU A 151 -18.12 -4.77 -3.17
CA LEU A 151 -18.09 -3.52 -2.41
C LEU A 151 -17.52 -3.73 -0.99
N PRO A 152 -16.85 -2.71 -0.42
CA PRO A 152 -16.32 -2.78 0.94
C PRO A 152 -17.42 -3.02 1.98
N THR A 153 -17.13 -3.89 2.95
CA THR A 153 -18.00 -4.13 4.11
C THR A 153 -17.21 -4.04 5.41
N GLY A 154 -17.87 -3.57 6.47
CA GLY A 154 -17.24 -3.40 7.78
C GLY A 154 -16.50 -2.08 7.92
N PHE A 155 -16.83 -1.12 7.08
CA PHE A 155 -16.37 0.26 7.14
C PHE A 155 -17.55 1.20 7.41
N ASP A 156 -17.29 2.26 8.14
CA ASP A 156 -18.25 3.35 8.40
C ASP A 156 -18.22 4.37 7.26
N TYR A 157 -17.08 4.50 6.57
CA TYR A 157 -16.91 5.31 5.36
C TYR A 157 -16.05 4.57 4.32
N TRP A 158 -16.39 4.71 3.04
CA TRP A 158 -15.51 4.30 1.97
C TRP A 158 -15.78 5.07 0.67
N GLN A 159 -14.70 5.29 -0.07
CA GLN A 159 -14.70 5.83 -1.42
C GLN A 159 -13.58 5.13 -2.20
N ILE A 160 -13.94 4.33 -3.19
CA ILE A 160 -13.00 3.44 -3.87
C ILE A 160 -12.96 3.72 -5.38
N VAL A 161 -11.80 3.49 -6.00
CA VAL A 161 -11.70 3.53 -7.45
C VAL A 161 -12.21 2.22 -8.07
N PRO A 162 -12.91 2.26 -9.22
CA PRO A 162 -13.30 1.08 -9.98
C PRO A 162 -12.05 0.32 -10.47
N GLY A 163 -12.04 -0.99 -10.31
CA GLY A 163 -10.97 -1.87 -10.80
C GLY A 163 -9.57 -1.41 -10.39
N GLN A 164 -8.74 -1.11 -11.38
CA GLN A 164 -7.37 -0.61 -11.19
C GLN A 164 -7.28 0.90 -10.90
N GLY A 165 -8.33 1.66 -11.20
CA GLY A 165 -8.33 3.12 -11.16
C GLY A 165 -7.51 3.77 -12.29
N GLU A 166 -7.78 5.03 -12.57
CA GLU A 166 -7.05 5.86 -13.54
C GLU A 166 -6.20 6.90 -12.81
N TYR A 167 -5.03 7.23 -13.38
CA TYR A 167 -4.13 8.21 -12.79
C TYR A 167 -4.65 9.64 -12.86
N TYR A 168 -5.36 9.98 -13.93
CA TYR A 168 -5.90 11.33 -14.15
C TYR A 168 -7.42 11.32 -14.18
N ASN A 169 -8.01 12.29 -13.52
CA ASN A 169 -9.45 12.52 -13.46
C ASN A 169 -10.24 11.22 -13.21
N PRO A 170 -9.88 10.47 -12.11
CA PRO A 170 -10.39 9.15 -11.84
C PRO A 170 -11.88 9.16 -11.48
N GLY A 171 -12.54 8.05 -11.80
CA GLY A 171 -13.83 7.71 -11.21
C GLY A 171 -13.67 7.18 -9.79
N PHE A 172 -14.67 7.44 -8.94
CA PHE A 172 -14.80 6.83 -7.62
C PHE A 172 -16.21 6.29 -7.42
N ILE A 173 -16.31 5.10 -6.84
CA ILE A 173 -17.57 4.56 -6.35
C ILE A 173 -17.70 5.02 -4.90
N THR A 174 -18.87 5.59 -4.56
CA THR A 174 -19.20 6.08 -3.22
C THR A 174 -20.09 5.09 -2.46
N MET A 175 -20.32 5.36 -1.17
CA MET A 175 -21.20 4.53 -0.32
C MET A 175 -22.64 4.42 -0.83
N ASP A 176 -23.10 5.42 -1.58
CA ASP A 176 -24.43 5.40 -2.22
C ASP A 176 -24.45 4.55 -3.50
N ASN A 177 -23.34 3.89 -3.81
CA ASN A 177 -23.10 3.12 -5.02
C ASN A 177 -23.19 3.96 -6.32
N ASP A 178 -22.98 5.26 -6.19
CA ASP A 178 -22.84 6.18 -7.31
C ASP A 178 -21.39 6.26 -7.76
N THR A 179 -21.17 6.53 -9.04
CA THR A 179 -19.85 6.81 -9.59
C THR A 179 -19.70 8.31 -9.83
N ILE A 180 -18.72 8.92 -9.17
CA ILE A 180 -18.37 10.33 -9.35
C ILE A 180 -16.98 10.44 -10.00
N VAL A 181 -16.76 11.47 -10.80
CA VAL A 181 -15.44 11.77 -11.38
C VAL A 181 -14.83 12.94 -10.62
N LYS A 182 -13.64 12.75 -10.06
CA LYS A 182 -12.86 13.83 -9.42
C LYS A 182 -11.77 14.32 -10.36
N GLN A 183 -11.61 15.63 -10.44
CA GLN A 183 -10.61 16.27 -11.32
C GLN A 183 -9.25 16.33 -10.60
N GLY A 184 -8.18 15.90 -11.30
CA GLY A 184 -6.81 15.95 -10.82
C GLY A 184 -6.10 14.61 -10.86
N TYR A 185 -4.93 14.55 -10.21
CA TYR A 185 -4.08 13.36 -10.15
C TYR A 185 -4.48 12.45 -8.99
N LEU A 186 -4.68 11.17 -9.27
CA LEU A 186 -5.27 10.20 -8.34
C LEU A 186 -4.57 10.14 -6.97
N THR A 187 -3.23 10.16 -6.94
CA THR A 187 -2.48 10.07 -5.68
C THR A 187 -2.77 11.25 -4.76
N ASN A 188 -2.85 12.46 -5.35
CA ASN A 188 -3.19 13.69 -4.61
C ASN A 188 -4.63 13.61 -4.10
N ILE A 189 -5.58 13.23 -4.97
CA ILE A 189 -7.00 13.11 -4.59
C ILE A 189 -7.19 12.13 -3.43
N ILE A 190 -6.60 10.93 -3.50
CA ILE A 190 -6.69 9.94 -2.41
C ILE A 190 -6.09 10.48 -1.11
N THR A 191 -4.98 11.21 -1.21
CA THR A 191 -4.32 11.81 -0.04
C THR A 191 -5.17 12.91 0.57
N ASP A 192 -5.71 13.82 -0.25
CA ASP A 192 -6.55 14.93 0.20
C ASP A 192 -7.85 14.43 0.82
N ASP A 193 -8.50 13.43 0.20
CA ASP A 193 -9.70 12.79 0.73
C ASP A 193 -9.43 12.09 2.08
N ALA A 194 -8.25 11.46 2.23
CA ALA A 194 -7.86 10.83 3.48
C ALA A 194 -7.61 11.87 4.60
N ILE A 195 -6.97 12.98 4.26
CA ILE A 195 -6.74 14.09 5.20
C ILE A 195 -8.07 14.71 5.60
N ASP A 196 -8.94 15.02 4.63
CA ASP A 196 -10.27 15.60 4.89
C ASP A 196 -11.11 14.68 5.78
N TRP A 197 -11.11 13.39 5.51
CA TRP A 197 -11.81 12.42 6.38
C TRP A 197 -11.25 12.42 7.80
N MET A 198 -9.93 12.44 7.97
CA MET A 198 -9.30 12.49 9.30
C MET A 198 -9.61 13.78 10.06
N GLU A 199 -9.72 14.91 9.36
CA GLU A 199 -9.91 16.21 9.97
C GLU A 199 -11.39 16.55 10.18
N ASN A 200 -12.25 16.21 9.23
CA ASN A 200 -13.62 16.71 9.16
C ASN A 200 -14.68 15.59 9.08
N GLY A 201 -14.32 14.39 8.57
CA GLY A 201 -15.29 13.34 8.23
C GLY A 201 -15.58 12.35 9.35
N ARG A 202 -14.71 12.24 10.37
CA ARG A 202 -14.81 11.22 11.43
C ARG A 202 -15.30 11.77 12.77
N ASP A 203 -15.81 10.89 13.62
CA ASP A 203 -16.06 11.16 15.03
C ASP A 203 -14.73 11.25 15.80
N ARG A 204 -14.40 12.44 16.32
CA ARG A 204 -13.13 12.70 17.03
C ARG A 204 -13.04 12.04 18.40
N ASP A 205 -14.15 11.60 18.95
CA ASP A 205 -14.21 10.92 20.25
C ASP A 205 -13.89 9.42 20.14
N LYS A 206 -13.88 8.88 18.91
CA LYS A 206 -13.55 7.49 18.64
C LYS A 206 -12.11 7.33 18.13
N PRO A 207 -11.45 6.22 18.45
CA PRO A 207 -10.25 5.81 17.71
C PRO A 207 -10.67 5.43 16.28
N PHE A 208 -9.77 5.65 15.32
CA PHE A 208 -10.05 5.31 13.94
C PHE A 208 -9.09 4.26 13.37
N CYS A 209 -9.57 3.56 12.35
CA CYS A 209 -8.76 2.76 11.43
C CYS A 209 -9.05 3.21 10.00
N LEU A 210 -8.09 3.91 9.38
CA LEU A 210 -8.17 4.39 8.01
C LEU A 210 -7.19 3.62 7.11
N LEU A 211 -7.71 3.03 6.04
CA LEU A 211 -6.94 2.40 4.97
C LEU A 211 -6.85 3.37 3.79
N VAL A 212 -5.64 3.81 3.45
CA VAL A 212 -5.34 4.68 2.31
C VAL A 212 -4.61 3.85 1.26
N HIS A 213 -5.32 3.51 0.19
CA HIS A 213 -4.85 2.58 -0.81
C HIS A 213 -4.55 3.30 -2.13
N HIS A 214 -3.28 3.59 -2.38
CA HIS A 214 -2.84 4.20 -3.63
C HIS A 214 -2.76 3.19 -4.78
N LYS A 215 -3.05 3.65 -6.02
CA LYS A 215 -2.72 2.94 -7.25
C LYS A 215 -1.22 3.03 -7.56
N ALA A 216 -0.60 4.16 -7.27
CA ALA A 216 0.81 4.36 -7.55
C ALA A 216 1.66 3.35 -6.75
N ILE A 217 2.67 2.80 -7.36
CA ILE A 217 3.24 3.05 -8.68
C ILE A 217 2.93 1.96 -9.74
N HIS A 218 1.73 1.39 -9.72
CA HIS A 218 1.33 0.34 -10.66
C HIS A 218 1.47 0.80 -12.13
N ARG A 219 1.84 -0.12 -13.04
CA ARG A 219 1.81 0.09 -14.50
C ARG A 219 0.48 0.74 -14.91
N ASN A 220 0.41 1.77 -15.73
CA ASN A 220 1.43 2.19 -16.69
C ASN A 220 2.32 3.38 -16.21
N TRP A 221 2.52 3.56 -14.91
CA TRP A 221 3.48 4.54 -14.36
C TRP A 221 3.29 5.96 -14.91
N MET A 222 2.10 6.51 -14.85
CA MET A 222 1.87 7.90 -15.26
C MET A 222 2.21 8.83 -14.09
N ALA A 223 3.22 9.65 -14.28
CA ALA A 223 3.62 10.66 -13.32
C ALA A 223 2.63 11.83 -13.27
N ASP A 224 2.56 12.55 -12.15
CA ASP A 224 1.94 13.87 -12.09
C ASP A 224 2.71 14.84 -12.99
N THR A 225 2.00 15.65 -13.81
CA THR A 225 2.62 16.60 -14.73
C THR A 225 3.53 17.63 -14.04
N THR A 226 3.33 17.86 -12.75
CA THR A 226 4.20 18.72 -11.92
C THR A 226 5.55 18.11 -11.58
N HIS A 227 5.73 16.80 -11.80
CA HIS A 227 6.93 16.04 -11.43
C HIS A 227 7.69 15.45 -12.64
N LEU A 228 7.26 15.71 -13.88
CA LEU A 228 7.84 15.10 -15.08
C LEU A 228 9.35 15.31 -15.23
N ASN A 229 9.88 16.43 -14.72
CA ASN A 229 11.32 16.76 -14.83
C ASN A 229 12.14 16.38 -13.58
N LEU A 230 11.53 15.73 -12.59
CA LEU A 230 12.14 15.59 -11.26
C LEU A 230 13.49 14.85 -11.27
N TYR A 231 13.65 13.90 -12.18
CA TYR A 231 14.85 13.05 -12.27
C TYR A 231 15.61 13.16 -13.59
N GLU A 232 15.27 14.13 -14.47
CA GLU A 232 15.89 14.26 -15.80
C GLU A 232 17.42 14.47 -15.73
N ASP A 233 17.89 15.21 -14.72
CA ASP A 233 19.32 15.49 -14.54
C ASP A 233 20.07 14.40 -13.76
N ARG A 234 19.39 13.31 -13.36
CA ARG A 234 20.04 12.23 -12.61
C ARG A 234 20.55 11.13 -13.55
N THR A 235 21.71 10.60 -13.22
CA THR A 235 22.19 9.32 -13.78
C THR A 235 21.75 8.20 -12.84
N ILE A 236 20.90 7.30 -13.35
CA ILE A 236 20.40 6.16 -12.58
C ILE A 236 21.29 4.95 -12.88
N PRO A 237 21.92 4.35 -11.88
CA PRO A 237 22.84 3.23 -12.12
C PRO A 237 22.07 1.99 -12.58
N VAL A 238 22.57 1.36 -13.64
CA VAL A 238 22.07 0.06 -14.10
C VAL A 238 22.42 -1.00 -13.04
N PRO A 239 21.46 -1.81 -12.56
CA PRO A 239 21.73 -2.84 -11.56
C PRO A 239 22.66 -3.93 -12.12
N GLU A 240 23.47 -4.55 -11.25
CA GLU A 240 24.39 -5.63 -11.64
C GLU A 240 23.68 -6.80 -12.31
N THR A 241 22.43 -7.06 -11.92
CA THR A 241 21.60 -8.15 -12.45
C THR A 241 20.84 -7.77 -13.73
N PHE A 242 21.09 -6.60 -14.31
CA PHE A 242 20.34 -6.12 -15.48
C PHE A 242 20.52 -7.02 -16.72
N TYR A 243 21.69 -7.61 -16.87
CA TYR A 243 22.04 -8.52 -17.96
C TYR A 243 22.09 -9.99 -17.51
N ASP A 244 21.38 -10.34 -16.43
CA ASP A 244 21.26 -11.69 -15.96
C ASP A 244 20.60 -12.59 -17.02
N ASP A 245 21.24 -13.72 -17.35
CA ASP A 245 20.75 -14.69 -18.32
C ASP A 245 19.76 -15.71 -17.74
N TYR A 246 19.51 -15.59 -16.42
CA TYR A 246 18.66 -16.50 -15.65
C TYR A 246 19.11 -17.97 -15.65
N GLU A 247 20.41 -18.26 -15.84
CA GLU A 247 20.96 -19.61 -15.80
C GLU A 247 20.51 -20.35 -14.52
N GLY A 248 20.03 -21.58 -14.68
CA GLY A 248 19.50 -22.41 -13.59
C GLY A 248 18.13 -21.98 -13.05
N ARG A 249 17.48 -20.95 -13.61
CA ARG A 249 16.17 -20.42 -13.20
C ARG A 249 15.14 -20.43 -14.36
N PRO A 250 14.68 -21.63 -14.79
CA PRO A 250 13.89 -21.76 -16.02
C PRO A 250 12.56 -20.99 -15.98
N ALA A 251 11.93 -20.84 -14.82
CA ALA A 251 10.71 -20.06 -14.70
C ALA A 251 10.94 -18.56 -14.94
N ALA A 252 12.07 -18.01 -14.48
CA ALA A 252 12.45 -16.64 -14.75
C ALA A 252 12.84 -16.42 -16.22
N ALA A 253 13.60 -17.35 -16.79
CA ALA A 253 14.01 -17.30 -18.20
C ALA A 253 12.83 -17.37 -19.19
N ALA A 254 11.72 -18.02 -18.80
CA ALA A 254 10.53 -18.17 -19.64
C ALA A 254 9.56 -16.96 -19.56
N GLN A 255 9.79 -15.99 -18.69
CA GLN A 255 8.93 -14.83 -18.55
C GLN A 255 9.16 -13.81 -19.67
N GLU A 256 8.08 -13.27 -20.23
CA GLU A 256 8.10 -12.15 -21.19
C GLU A 256 8.09 -10.82 -20.40
N MET A 257 9.19 -10.53 -19.68
CA MET A 257 9.33 -9.35 -18.80
C MET A 257 10.69 -8.67 -18.94
N SER A 258 11.35 -8.82 -20.09
CA SER A 258 12.63 -8.16 -20.34
C SER A 258 12.43 -6.69 -20.73
N ILE A 259 13.31 -5.80 -20.26
CA ILE A 259 13.23 -4.38 -20.58
C ILE A 259 13.49 -4.13 -22.08
N ASP A 260 14.42 -4.84 -22.69
CA ASP A 260 14.78 -4.66 -24.08
C ASP A 260 13.70 -5.10 -25.05
N LYS A 261 13.01 -6.23 -24.77
CA LYS A 261 12.04 -6.83 -25.70
C LYS A 261 10.59 -6.52 -25.34
N ASP A 262 10.24 -6.61 -24.07
CA ASP A 262 8.84 -6.68 -23.64
C ASP A 262 8.29 -5.35 -23.11
N MET A 263 9.16 -4.40 -22.72
CA MET A 263 8.72 -3.07 -22.31
C MET A 263 8.18 -2.30 -23.53
N ASP A 264 6.90 -1.93 -23.48
CA ASP A 264 6.20 -1.25 -24.56
C ASP A 264 6.63 0.21 -24.65
N LEU A 265 7.09 0.65 -25.82
CA LEU A 265 7.58 2.00 -26.04
C LEU A 265 6.49 3.07 -25.92
N VAL A 266 5.25 2.75 -26.29
CA VAL A 266 4.12 3.70 -26.25
C VAL A 266 3.47 3.67 -24.85
N TYR A 267 3.04 2.51 -24.41
CA TYR A 267 2.28 2.38 -23.16
C TYR A 267 3.14 2.61 -21.92
N ASP A 268 4.34 2.03 -21.91
CA ASP A 268 5.23 2.10 -20.77
C ASP A 268 6.13 3.35 -20.79
N LEU A 269 6.71 3.69 -21.95
CA LEU A 269 7.66 4.79 -22.10
C LEU A 269 7.08 6.06 -22.77
N LYS A 270 5.79 6.05 -23.11
CA LYS A 270 5.01 7.21 -23.58
C LYS A 270 5.46 7.79 -24.94
N LEU A 271 6.15 7.02 -25.77
CA LEU A 271 6.65 7.46 -27.09
C LEU A 271 5.54 7.52 -28.14
N PHE A 272 4.47 8.25 -27.84
CA PHE A 272 3.36 8.45 -28.76
C PHE A 272 3.76 9.43 -29.88
N GLY A 273 3.30 9.19 -31.10
CA GLY A 273 3.57 10.06 -32.28
C GLY A 273 4.83 9.68 -33.07
N THR A 274 5.60 8.69 -32.65
CA THR A 274 6.80 8.18 -33.34
C THR A 274 6.48 7.29 -34.56
N GLY A 275 5.21 7.02 -34.83
CA GLY A 275 4.80 6.03 -35.84
C GLY A 275 5.00 4.57 -35.39
N MET A 276 5.34 4.35 -34.16
CA MET A 276 5.48 3.00 -33.61
C MET A 276 4.12 2.35 -33.39
N ASP A 277 4.01 1.10 -33.79
CA ASP A 277 2.85 0.28 -33.50
C ASP A 277 2.96 -0.28 -32.09
N SER A 278 1.85 -0.25 -31.34
CA SER A 278 1.73 -0.86 -30.03
C SER A 278 0.35 -1.51 -29.88
N ARG A 279 0.35 -2.77 -29.49
CA ARG A 279 -0.89 -3.49 -29.12
C ARG A 279 -1.60 -2.84 -27.91
N LEU A 280 -0.91 -1.98 -27.14
CA LEU A 280 -1.42 -1.26 -25.99
C LEU A 280 -1.79 0.20 -26.30
N MET A 281 -1.77 0.61 -27.58
CA MET A 281 -2.11 1.97 -28.01
C MET A 281 -3.48 2.43 -27.51
N GLY A 282 -4.50 1.59 -27.62
CA GLY A 282 -5.84 1.92 -27.12
C GLY A 282 -5.87 2.17 -25.62
N SER A 283 -5.11 1.38 -24.84
CA SER A 283 -4.98 1.58 -23.40
C SER A 283 -4.20 2.85 -23.05
N TYR A 284 -3.19 3.20 -23.84
CA TYR A 284 -2.48 4.47 -23.67
C TYR A 284 -3.42 5.64 -23.93
N MET A 285 -4.10 5.65 -25.08
CA MET A 285 -5.05 6.71 -25.44
C MET A 285 -6.15 6.88 -24.41
N TYR A 286 -6.75 5.78 -23.93
CA TYR A 286 -7.75 5.83 -22.86
C TYR A 286 -7.26 6.61 -21.62
N ASN A 287 -6.00 6.45 -21.23
CA ASN A 287 -5.45 7.14 -20.07
C ASN A 287 -5.18 8.63 -20.33
N VAL A 288 -4.58 8.96 -21.50
CA VAL A 288 -4.22 10.36 -21.78
C VAL A 288 -5.41 11.21 -22.22
N ASP A 289 -6.46 10.61 -22.79
CA ASP A 289 -7.69 11.30 -23.16
C ASP A 289 -8.53 11.72 -21.93
N ARG A 290 -8.20 11.21 -20.77
CA ARG A 290 -8.78 11.66 -19.48
C ARG A 290 -8.16 12.95 -18.97
N MET A 291 -6.99 13.33 -19.46
CA MET A 291 -6.29 14.55 -19.04
C MET A 291 -7.05 15.80 -19.46
N LYS A 292 -6.96 16.85 -18.64
CA LYS A 292 -7.39 18.18 -19.03
C LYS A 292 -6.49 18.71 -20.16
N PRO A 293 -6.94 19.71 -20.92
CA PRO A 293 -6.14 20.25 -22.02
C PRO A 293 -4.75 20.75 -21.61
N ASP A 294 -4.61 21.36 -20.44
CA ASP A 294 -3.35 21.85 -19.90
C ASP A 294 -2.43 20.71 -19.43
N GLU A 295 -2.99 19.71 -18.75
CA GLU A 295 -2.29 18.48 -18.37
C GLU A 295 -1.79 17.74 -19.62
N ARG A 296 -2.65 17.57 -20.62
CA ARG A 296 -2.32 16.94 -21.89
C ARG A 296 -1.25 17.71 -22.65
N ALA A 297 -1.33 19.03 -22.71
CA ALA A 297 -0.32 19.85 -23.37
C ALA A 297 1.05 19.80 -22.68
N ALA A 298 1.09 19.72 -21.34
CA ALA A 298 2.31 19.53 -20.59
C ALA A 298 2.92 18.14 -20.86
N TRP A 299 2.11 17.11 -20.84
CA TRP A 299 2.45 15.73 -21.14
C TRP A 299 3.05 15.55 -22.53
N ASP A 300 2.30 16.00 -23.55
CA ASP A 300 2.72 15.88 -24.96
C ASP A 300 4.01 16.67 -25.24
N ARG A 301 4.18 17.84 -24.63
CA ARG A 301 5.41 18.63 -24.76
C ARG A 301 6.61 17.94 -24.13
N PHE A 302 6.43 17.27 -23.01
CA PHE A 302 7.51 16.56 -22.32
C PHE A 302 7.91 15.28 -23.06
N TYR A 303 6.95 14.39 -23.30
CA TYR A 303 7.22 13.11 -23.93
C TYR A 303 7.50 13.23 -25.44
N GLY A 304 6.98 14.28 -26.11
CA GLY A 304 7.29 14.56 -27.51
C GLY A 304 8.80 14.79 -27.72
N LYS A 305 9.46 15.55 -26.85
CA LYS A 305 10.92 15.75 -26.93
C LYS A 305 11.70 14.45 -26.75
N ILE A 306 11.24 13.59 -25.86
CA ILE A 306 11.86 12.28 -25.62
C ILE A 306 11.66 11.37 -26.82
N ALA A 307 10.49 11.43 -27.46
CA ALA A 307 10.17 10.66 -28.64
C ALA A 307 11.03 11.10 -29.84
N ASP A 308 11.21 12.41 -30.04
CA ASP A 308 12.07 12.97 -31.09
C ASP A 308 13.54 12.54 -30.91
N ASP A 309 14.11 12.67 -29.69
CA ASP A 309 15.46 12.22 -29.35
C ASP A 309 15.63 10.71 -29.61
N PHE A 310 14.64 9.91 -29.21
CA PHE A 310 14.67 8.47 -29.42
C PHE A 310 14.74 8.12 -30.93
N MET A 311 13.93 8.78 -31.75
CA MET A 311 13.89 8.55 -33.21
C MET A 311 15.20 8.97 -33.88
N GLU A 312 15.80 10.09 -33.45
CA GLU A 312 17.08 10.58 -34.01
C GLU A 312 18.24 9.64 -33.66
N ARG A 313 18.26 9.04 -32.49
CA ARG A 313 19.35 8.19 -32.03
C ARG A 313 19.42 6.82 -32.68
N GLY A 314 18.32 6.26 -33.14
CA GLY A 314 18.26 4.96 -33.79
C GLY A 314 18.82 3.80 -32.93
N LEU A 315 18.49 3.80 -31.64
CA LEU A 315 19.06 2.89 -30.63
C LEU A 315 18.72 1.43 -30.89
N SER A 316 19.67 0.53 -30.59
CA SER A 316 19.48 -0.91 -30.70
C SER A 316 20.30 -1.68 -29.67
N GLY A 317 19.97 -2.96 -29.46
CA GLY A 317 20.71 -3.86 -28.58
C GLY A 317 20.87 -3.30 -27.16
N LYS A 318 22.12 -3.33 -26.66
CA LYS A 318 22.44 -2.89 -25.30
C LYS A 318 22.11 -1.41 -25.03
N GLU A 319 22.38 -0.53 -25.99
CA GLU A 319 22.08 0.90 -25.84
C GLU A 319 20.58 1.15 -25.71
N LEU A 320 19.75 0.42 -26.48
CA LEU A 320 18.32 0.48 -26.36
C LEU A 320 17.83 0.00 -24.99
N ALA A 321 18.37 -1.09 -24.48
CA ALA A 321 17.98 -1.64 -23.19
C ALA A 321 18.33 -0.68 -22.04
N GLU A 322 19.52 -0.10 -22.05
CA GLU A 322 19.97 0.89 -21.05
C GLU A 322 19.14 2.18 -21.12
N TRP A 323 18.83 2.64 -22.34
CA TRP A 323 17.98 3.80 -22.55
C TRP A 323 16.52 3.56 -22.06
N LYS A 324 15.94 2.41 -22.36
CA LYS A 324 14.61 2.02 -21.83
C LYS A 324 14.60 2.00 -20.33
N PHE A 325 15.66 1.44 -19.71
CA PHE A 325 15.79 1.41 -18.26
C PHE A 325 15.87 2.82 -17.66
N ASP A 326 16.71 3.71 -18.21
CA ASP A 326 16.82 5.10 -17.76
C ASP A 326 15.48 5.83 -17.83
N ARG A 327 14.76 5.68 -18.95
CA ARG A 327 13.44 6.30 -19.13
C ARG A 327 12.36 5.72 -18.22
N TYR A 328 12.42 4.42 -17.96
CA TYR A 328 11.50 3.77 -17.03
C TYR A 328 11.70 4.25 -15.59
N MET A 329 12.94 4.48 -15.20
CA MET A 329 13.30 4.90 -13.84
C MET A 329 13.03 6.38 -13.58
N LYS A 330 13.10 7.22 -14.59
CA LYS A 330 12.80 8.67 -14.54
C LYS A 330 11.34 8.98 -14.71
#